data_3ca625f3c5c08b11d6cc4ff16ac96804
#
_entry.id   3ca625f3c5c08b11d6cc4ff16ac96804
#
_cell.length_a   1.000
_cell.length_b   1.000
_cell.length_c   1.000
_cell.angle_alpha   90.00
_cell.angle_beta   90.00
_cell.angle_gamma   90.00
#
_symmetry.space_group_name_H-M   'P 1'
#
loop_
_entity.id
_entity.type
_entity.pdbx_description
1 polymer ?
#
loop_
_entity_poly.entity_id
_entity_poly.type
_entity_poly.pdbx_seq_one_letter_code
_entity_poly.pdbx_strand_id
1 'polypeptide(L)'
;MVDNGVHGIWVSGTTGEFAALSDAQRLISMETVTNEVAGRVTIIGNISGPSTQISLQMALDVQEMGMDGIAVTPPYYYSHAQDELLTHYRHISDRCGLPLWVYNIPQTVKTAVAPNTIATLASEGAVVGVKDSSGAG
;
A
#
# COMPACT_ATOMS: atom_id res chain seq x y z
N MET A 1 15.08 14.10 -6.41
CA MET A 1 15.12 12.95 -5.48
C MET A 1 15.93 11.80 -6.06
N VAL A 2 15.62 11.31 -7.25
CA VAL A 2 16.33 10.18 -7.86
C VAL A 2 17.84 10.45 -7.95
N ASP A 3 18.24 11.60 -8.45
CA ASP A 3 19.65 11.99 -8.61
C ASP A 3 20.42 12.17 -7.28
N ASN A 4 19.71 12.14 -6.15
CA ASN A 4 20.28 12.22 -4.80
C ASN A 4 20.46 10.85 -4.14
N GLY A 5 20.32 9.75 -4.88
CA GLY A 5 20.65 8.41 -4.43
C GLY A 5 19.59 7.73 -3.58
N VAL A 6 18.30 8.09 -3.71
CA VAL A 6 17.22 7.31 -3.09
C VAL A 6 17.10 5.94 -3.78
N HIS A 7 16.82 4.90 -3.00
CA HIS A 7 16.67 3.53 -3.51
C HIS A 7 15.28 3.25 -4.10
N GLY A 8 14.27 4.02 -3.68
CA GLY A 8 12.90 3.89 -4.16
C GLY A 8 12.04 5.06 -3.72
N ILE A 9 10.85 5.14 -4.29
CA ILE A 9 9.85 6.17 -4.01
C ILE A 9 8.54 5.49 -3.58
N TRP A 10 8.00 5.96 -2.44
CA TRP A 10 6.69 5.59 -1.96
C TRP A 10 5.70 6.70 -2.32
N VAL A 11 4.82 6.43 -3.30
CA VAL A 11 3.90 7.44 -3.85
C VAL A 11 2.58 7.42 -3.10
N SER A 12 1.98 8.58 -2.92
CA SER A 12 0.67 8.76 -2.28
C SER A 12 0.60 8.14 -0.87
N GLY A 13 1.68 8.24 -0.09
CA GLY A 13 1.67 7.87 1.32
C GLY A 13 1.03 8.94 2.22
N THR A 14 1.17 8.79 3.53
CA THR A 14 0.61 9.74 4.51
C THR A 14 1.20 11.14 4.33
N THR A 15 2.51 11.27 4.12
CA THR A 15 3.16 12.55 3.82
C THR A 15 2.71 13.13 2.47
N GLY A 16 2.30 12.27 1.54
CA GLY A 16 1.68 12.68 0.27
C GLY A 16 0.20 12.97 0.36
N GLU A 17 -0.35 13.06 1.58
CA GLU A 17 -1.72 13.48 1.90
C GLU A 17 -2.81 12.69 1.16
N PHE A 18 -2.58 11.37 0.89
CA PHE A 18 -3.47 10.54 0.08
C PHE A 18 -4.92 10.57 0.54
N ALA A 19 -5.15 10.67 1.85
CA ALA A 19 -6.49 10.66 2.43
C ALA A 19 -7.31 11.94 2.13
N ALA A 20 -6.63 13.02 1.71
CA ALA A 20 -7.24 14.30 1.32
C ALA A 20 -7.44 14.41 -0.21
N LEU A 21 -6.89 13.48 -0.97
CA LEU A 21 -6.99 13.46 -2.43
C LEU A 21 -8.15 12.57 -2.89
N SER A 22 -8.80 12.94 -3.98
CA SER A 22 -9.71 12.04 -4.69
C SER A 22 -8.93 10.89 -5.34
N ASP A 23 -9.59 9.78 -5.64
CA ASP A 23 -8.96 8.64 -6.32
C ASP A 23 -8.35 9.08 -7.67
N ALA A 24 -9.03 9.93 -8.43
CA ALA A 24 -8.51 10.47 -9.69
C ALA A 24 -7.20 11.27 -9.48
N GLN A 25 -7.12 12.09 -8.43
CA GLN A 25 -5.89 12.83 -8.12
C GLN A 25 -4.76 11.91 -7.67
N ARG A 26 -5.07 10.85 -6.93
CA ARG A 26 -4.09 9.84 -6.52
C ARG A 26 -3.53 9.10 -7.74
N LEU A 27 -4.38 8.68 -8.68
CA LEU A 27 -3.97 8.02 -9.93
C LEU A 27 -3.08 8.94 -10.78
N ILE A 28 -3.46 10.21 -10.96
CA ILE A 28 -2.64 11.20 -11.68
C ILE A 28 -1.26 11.36 -11.01
N SER A 29 -1.21 11.43 -9.67
CA SER A 29 0.05 11.52 -8.93
C SER A 29 0.94 10.29 -9.15
N MET A 30 0.36 9.09 -9.10
CA MET A 30 1.08 7.84 -9.31
C MET A 30 1.61 7.73 -10.75
N GLU A 31 0.78 8.03 -11.74
CA GLU A 31 1.18 8.02 -13.15
C GLU A 31 2.29 9.04 -13.43
N THR A 32 2.15 10.26 -12.91
CA THR A 32 3.16 11.32 -13.08
C THR A 32 4.50 10.90 -12.50
N VAL A 33 4.53 10.35 -11.28
CA VAL A 33 5.77 9.89 -10.64
C VAL A 33 6.37 8.71 -11.40
N THR A 34 5.55 7.75 -11.83
CA THR A 34 6.01 6.58 -12.58
C THR A 34 6.66 6.99 -13.90
N ASN A 35 6.02 7.87 -14.64
CA ASN A 35 6.54 8.39 -15.91
C ASN A 35 7.83 9.19 -15.71
N GLU A 36 7.90 10.06 -14.69
CA GLU A 36 9.10 10.84 -14.38
C GLU A 36 10.27 9.97 -13.93
N VAL A 37 10.01 8.97 -13.10
CA VAL A 37 11.05 8.04 -12.62
C VAL A 37 11.57 7.14 -13.73
N ALA A 38 10.71 6.71 -14.64
CA ALA A 38 11.07 5.95 -15.84
C ALA A 38 12.01 4.76 -15.55
N GLY A 39 11.71 3.97 -14.52
CA GLY A 39 12.47 2.78 -14.14
C GLY A 39 13.82 3.03 -13.46
N ARG A 40 14.18 4.27 -13.12
CA ARG A 40 15.46 4.61 -12.49
C ARG A 40 15.57 4.13 -11.03
N VAL A 41 14.46 4.02 -10.32
CA VAL A 41 14.37 3.50 -8.94
C VAL A 41 13.04 2.78 -8.75
N THR A 42 12.96 1.94 -7.70
CA THR A 42 11.73 1.22 -7.33
C THR A 42 10.60 2.17 -6.96
N ILE A 43 9.39 1.90 -7.44
CA ILE A 43 8.18 2.66 -7.12
C ILE A 43 7.15 1.75 -6.44
N ILE A 44 6.68 2.18 -5.25
CA ILE A 44 5.59 1.53 -4.52
C ILE A 44 4.44 2.52 -4.40
N GLY A 45 3.28 2.17 -4.96
CA GLY A 45 2.06 2.98 -4.90
C GLY A 45 1.20 2.66 -3.69
N ASN A 46 0.77 3.66 -2.94
CA ASN A 46 -0.14 3.47 -1.82
C ASN A 46 -1.60 3.41 -2.30
N ILE A 47 -2.23 2.24 -2.17
CA ILE A 47 -3.60 1.97 -2.60
C ILE A 47 -4.62 1.97 -1.45
N SER A 48 -4.23 2.46 -0.28
CA SER A 48 -5.08 2.45 0.93
C SER A 48 -6.42 3.14 0.72
N GLY A 49 -7.46 2.53 1.24
CA GLY A 49 -8.84 3.03 1.19
C GLY A 49 -9.65 2.61 2.42
N PRO A 50 -10.86 3.16 2.58
CA PRO A 50 -11.72 2.85 3.72
C PRO A 50 -12.35 1.45 3.68
N SER A 51 -12.21 0.73 2.57
CA SER A 51 -12.69 -0.65 2.42
C SER A 51 -11.78 -1.47 1.52
N THR A 52 -11.86 -2.80 1.65
CA THR A 52 -11.15 -3.76 0.78
C THR A 52 -11.48 -3.54 -0.69
N GLN A 53 -12.76 -3.28 -1.01
CA GLN A 53 -13.21 -3.11 -2.39
C GLN A 53 -12.61 -1.84 -3.03
N ILE A 54 -12.55 -0.73 -2.29
CA ILE A 54 -11.96 0.52 -2.79
C ILE A 54 -10.45 0.34 -2.98
N SER A 55 -9.77 -0.28 -2.02
CA SER A 55 -8.34 -0.58 -2.15
C SER A 55 -8.05 -1.51 -3.32
N LEU A 56 -8.86 -2.54 -3.53
CA LEU A 56 -8.72 -3.46 -4.67
C LEU A 56 -8.93 -2.73 -6.01
N GLN A 57 -9.95 -1.87 -6.11
CA GLN A 57 -10.16 -1.10 -7.33
C GLN A 57 -8.93 -0.25 -7.66
N MET A 58 -8.39 0.48 -6.68
CA MET A 58 -7.16 1.26 -6.84
C MET A 58 -5.97 0.38 -7.25
N ALA A 59 -5.84 -0.84 -6.68
CA ALA A 59 -4.80 -1.79 -7.05
C ALA A 59 -4.89 -2.18 -8.53
N LEU A 60 -6.09 -2.46 -9.01
CA LEU A 60 -6.33 -2.81 -10.42
C LEU A 60 -6.06 -1.61 -11.34
N ASP A 61 -6.46 -0.40 -10.94
CA ASP A 61 -6.25 0.81 -11.73
C ASP A 61 -4.74 1.13 -11.91
N VAL A 62 -3.90 0.81 -10.92
CA VAL A 62 -2.44 1.07 -11.00
C VAL A 62 -1.64 -0.10 -11.56
N GLN A 63 -2.24 -1.26 -11.77
CA GLN A 63 -1.54 -2.48 -12.19
C GLN A 63 -0.81 -2.29 -13.52
N GLU A 64 -1.37 -1.54 -14.46
CA GLU A 64 -0.81 -1.27 -15.78
C GLU A 64 0.11 -0.04 -15.84
N MET A 65 0.33 0.65 -14.71
CA MET A 65 1.12 1.89 -14.69
C MET A 65 2.64 1.66 -14.65
N GLY A 66 3.09 0.40 -14.49
CA GLY A 66 4.53 0.07 -14.43
C GLY A 66 5.16 0.33 -13.06
N MET A 67 4.39 0.25 -11.99
CA MET A 67 4.89 0.25 -10.61
C MET A 67 5.51 -1.10 -10.24
N ASP A 68 6.51 -1.09 -9.36
CA ASP A 68 7.17 -2.31 -8.88
C ASP A 68 6.42 -3.00 -7.74
N GLY A 69 5.48 -2.30 -7.10
CA GLY A 69 4.66 -2.84 -6.02
C GLY A 69 3.60 -1.86 -5.55
N ILE A 70 2.76 -2.37 -4.68
CA ILE A 70 1.68 -1.61 -4.04
C ILE A 70 1.73 -1.79 -2.52
N ALA A 71 1.20 -0.83 -1.80
CA ALA A 71 1.11 -0.88 -0.35
C ALA A 71 -0.30 -0.50 0.11
N VAL A 72 -0.76 -1.16 1.17
CA VAL A 72 -2.08 -0.90 1.72
C VAL A 72 -2.05 -0.94 3.26
N THR A 73 -2.74 0.03 3.86
CA THR A 73 -3.08 0.00 5.29
C THR A 73 -4.28 -0.93 5.54
N PRO A 74 -4.52 -1.36 6.78
CA PRO A 74 -5.87 -1.78 7.16
C PRO A 74 -6.92 -0.77 6.65
N PRO A 75 -8.12 -1.22 6.27
CA PRO A 75 -9.21 -0.29 5.99
C PRO A 75 -9.41 0.64 7.19
N TYR A 76 -9.53 1.93 6.95
CA TYR A 76 -9.63 2.91 8.02
C TYR A 76 -11.07 3.38 8.25
N TYR A 77 -11.30 4.11 9.33
CA TYR A 77 -12.53 4.60 9.91
C TYR A 77 -13.13 3.61 10.93
N TYR A 78 -13.35 2.34 10.57
CA TYR A 78 -13.77 1.29 11.50
C TYR A 78 -12.58 0.45 11.96
N SER A 79 -12.65 -0.09 13.20
CA SER A 79 -11.67 -1.06 13.69
C SER A 79 -11.96 -2.44 13.12
N HIS A 80 -10.92 -3.21 12.87
CA HIS A 80 -10.98 -4.55 12.28
C HIS A 80 -10.27 -5.57 13.17
N ALA A 81 -10.82 -6.80 13.23
CA ALA A 81 -10.15 -7.94 13.84
C ALA A 81 -9.03 -8.48 12.94
N GLN A 82 -8.08 -9.24 13.50
CA GLN A 82 -6.92 -9.73 12.76
C GLN A 82 -7.28 -10.72 11.64
N ASP A 83 -8.33 -11.54 11.83
CA ASP A 83 -8.86 -12.44 10.80
C ASP A 83 -9.51 -11.68 9.63
N GLU A 84 -10.15 -10.54 9.88
CA GLU A 84 -10.65 -9.64 8.84
C GLU A 84 -9.48 -9.02 8.06
N LEU A 85 -8.38 -8.67 8.73
CA LEU A 85 -7.16 -8.17 8.07
C LEU A 85 -6.51 -9.25 7.20
N LEU A 86 -6.42 -10.50 7.66
CA LEU A 86 -5.96 -11.61 6.82
C LEU A 86 -6.79 -11.70 5.53
N THR A 87 -8.11 -11.63 5.67
CA THR A 87 -9.03 -11.65 4.53
C THR A 87 -8.82 -10.45 3.59
N HIS A 88 -8.63 -9.25 4.14
CA HIS A 88 -8.36 -8.02 3.39
C HIS A 88 -7.12 -8.14 2.50
N TYR A 89 -5.98 -8.53 3.08
CA TYR A 89 -4.70 -8.63 2.35
C TYR A 89 -4.72 -9.77 1.33
N ARG A 90 -5.25 -10.95 1.69
CA ARG A 90 -5.41 -12.07 0.76
C ARG A 90 -6.27 -11.68 -0.45
N HIS A 91 -7.40 -11.02 -0.20
CA HIS A 91 -8.32 -10.63 -1.26
C HIS A 91 -7.69 -9.69 -2.29
N ILE A 92 -6.83 -8.77 -1.85
CA ILE A 92 -6.08 -7.87 -2.76
C ILE A 92 -4.98 -8.65 -3.47
N SER A 93 -4.17 -9.42 -2.74
CA SER A 93 -3.07 -10.20 -3.29
C SER A 93 -3.51 -11.19 -4.37
N ASP A 94 -4.62 -11.88 -4.14
CA ASP A 94 -5.15 -12.88 -5.08
C ASP A 94 -5.64 -12.28 -6.40
N ARG A 95 -5.92 -10.98 -6.45
CA ARG A 95 -6.56 -10.31 -7.60
C ARG A 95 -5.69 -9.28 -8.28
N CYS A 96 -4.64 -8.80 -7.62
CA CYS A 96 -3.70 -7.87 -8.19
C CYS A 96 -2.35 -8.57 -8.41
N GLY A 97 -1.80 -8.46 -9.62
CA GLY A 97 -0.52 -9.09 -9.99
C GLY A 97 0.73 -8.38 -9.46
N LEU A 98 0.58 -7.28 -8.70
CA LEU A 98 1.71 -6.53 -8.15
C LEU A 98 2.10 -7.03 -6.76
N PRO A 99 3.42 -7.04 -6.42
CA PRO A 99 3.89 -7.30 -5.06
C PRO A 99 3.21 -6.38 -4.03
N LEU A 100 2.62 -6.97 -2.97
CA LEU A 100 1.85 -6.26 -1.96
C LEU A 100 2.65 -6.05 -0.68
N TRP A 101 2.64 -4.83 -0.15
CA TRP A 101 3.25 -4.44 1.12
C TRP A 101 2.18 -4.11 2.16
N VAL A 102 2.38 -4.59 3.38
CA VAL A 102 1.60 -4.11 4.53
C VAL A 102 2.08 -2.73 4.93
N TYR A 103 1.19 -1.76 5.06
CA TYR A 103 1.49 -0.46 5.64
C TYR A 103 0.86 -0.36 7.04
N ASN A 104 1.65 -0.60 8.08
CA ASN A 104 1.21 -0.57 9.47
C ASN A 104 1.43 0.83 10.06
N ILE A 105 0.34 1.58 10.25
CA ILE A 105 0.33 2.95 10.80
C ILE A 105 -0.89 3.16 11.72
N PRO A 106 -0.94 2.45 12.87
CA PRO A 106 -2.13 2.37 13.71
C PRO A 106 -2.58 3.70 14.29
N GLN A 107 -1.68 4.66 14.49
CA GLN A 107 -2.02 5.99 15.01
C GLN A 107 -2.95 6.78 14.06
N THR A 108 -2.98 6.46 12.78
CA THR A 108 -3.85 7.11 11.79
C THR A 108 -5.05 6.25 11.39
N VAL A 109 -4.84 4.94 11.23
CA VAL A 109 -5.90 4.02 10.77
C VAL A 109 -6.60 3.29 11.92
N LYS A 110 -6.18 3.52 13.17
CA LYS A 110 -6.77 2.98 14.42
C LYS A 110 -6.72 1.46 14.58
N THR A 111 -6.13 0.74 13.64
CA THR A 111 -5.99 -0.72 13.67
C THR A 111 -4.54 -1.08 13.39
N ALA A 112 -3.90 -1.77 14.33
CA ALA A 112 -2.56 -2.32 14.14
C ALA A 112 -2.64 -3.69 13.44
N VAL A 113 -1.74 -3.95 12.52
CA VAL A 113 -1.53 -5.30 11.98
C VAL A 113 -0.56 -6.02 12.92
N ALA A 114 -1.03 -7.06 13.59
CA ALA A 114 -0.21 -7.80 14.55
C ALA A 114 0.96 -8.53 13.85
N PRO A 115 2.12 -8.70 14.52
CA PRO A 115 3.26 -9.40 13.94
C PRO A 115 2.92 -10.81 13.43
N ASN A 116 2.09 -11.55 14.17
CA ASN A 116 1.64 -12.88 13.74
C ASN A 116 0.78 -12.84 12.47
N THR A 117 -0.04 -11.81 12.31
CA THR A 117 -0.83 -11.60 11.08
C THR A 117 0.09 -11.35 9.88
N ILE A 118 1.10 -10.49 10.06
CA ILE A 118 2.11 -10.23 9.02
C ILE A 118 2.89 -11.49 8.66
N ALA A 119 3.34 -12.25 9.68
CA ALA A 119 4.07 -13.50 9.49
C ALA A 119 3.24 -14.54 8.73
N THR A 120 1.95 -14.66 9.04
CA THR A 120 1.02 -15.54 8.31
C THR A 120 0.92 -15.14 6.84
N LEU A 121 0.64 -13.87 6.56
CA LEU A 121 0.53 -13.36 5.18
C LEU A 121 1.84 -13.53 4.38
N ALA A 122 2.98 -13.32 5.03
CA ALA A 122 4.28 -13.51 4.39
C ALA A 122 4.57 -14.99 4.09
N SER A 123 4.22 -15.91 5.00
CA SER A 123 4.40 -17.35 4.81
C SER A 123 3.52 -17.91 3.67
N GLU A 124 2.39 -17.29 3.43
CA GLU A 124 1.47 -17.61 2.32
C GLU A 124 1.88 -16.98 0.99
N GLY A 125 2.86 -16.07 1.00
CA GLY A 125 3.25 -15.28 -0.17
C GLY A 125 2.25 -14.18 -0.53
N ALA A 126 1.30 -13.88 0.34
CA ALA A 126 0.29 -12.85 0.12
C ALA A 126 0.87 -11.43 0.23
N VAL A 127 1.95 -11.26 1.00
CA VAL A 127 2.67 -9.99 1.10
C VAL A 127 4.18 -10.22 1.01
N VAL A 128 4.89 -9.24 0.44
CA VAL A 128 6.35 -9.31 0.23
C VAL A 128 7.14 -8.47 1.24
N GLY A 129 6.47 -7.64 2.01
CA GLY A 129 7.15 -6.77 2.98
C GLY A 129 6.19 -5.98 3.84
N VAL A 130 6.76 -5.24 4.77
CA VAL A 130 6.03 -4.35 5.67
C VAL A 130 6.73 -2.99 5.76
N LYS A 131 5.94 -1.92 5.72
CA LYS A 131 6.37 -0.60 6.18
C LYS A 131 5.71 -0.36 7.53
N ASP A 132 6.50 -0.44 8.60
CA ASP A 132 6.03 -0.17 9.94
C ASP A 132 6.30 1.27 10.35
N SER A 133 5.23 1.96 10.71
CA SER A 133 5.23 3.33 11.24
C SER A 133 4.53 3.40 12.60
N SER A 134 4.38 2.26 13.28
CA SER A 134 3.72 2.19 14.61
C SER A 134 4.53 2.87 15.71
N GLY A 135 5.85 2.97 15.55
CA GLY A 135 6.78 3.40 16.59
C GLY A 135 7.00 2.36 17.70
N ALA A 136 6.54 1.14 17.50
CA ALA A 136 6.66 0.01 18.44
C ALA A 136 7.82 -0.94 18.06
N GLY A 137 8.91 -0.39 17.57
CA GLY A 137 10.11 -1.13 17.18
C GLY A 137 11.04 -1.45 18.35
#